data_11cee71bbac4ed1eeb04dbbccf599527
#
_entry.id   11cee71bbac4ed1eeb04dbbccf599527
#
_cell.length_a   1.000
_cell.length_b   1.000
_cell.length_c   1.000
_cell.angle_alpha   90.00
_cell.angle_beta   90.00
_cell.angle_gamma   90.00
#
_symmetry.space_group_name_H-M   'P 1'
#
loop_
_entity.id
_entity.type
_entity.pdbx_description
1 polymer ?
#
loop_
_entity_poly.entity_id
_entity_poly.type
_entity_poly.pdbx_seq_one_letter_code
_entity_poly.pdbx_strand_id
1 'polypeptide(L)'
;MANVPITSLPQASTVAKTDQLILQGSSTQRATLAKVLSDLSIVNPDMAQDTMLRIMVPNGAGAHNATFRGKNLGGSLTSAQAAQISAGTFQDLYLGDYWSIGGVNYLIAGFDYWLNTGDTPCTKHHVAVIPQNHLYTAAMNETNTTEGGYAGSQMYKTGLDQAKQTLTNAFGAAHILNRRECLANSVSNGKPSGGGWFDSTIELPSENMMYGSHLFAPASDGGTIPQNYTVCKAQLPLFRLAPQYSFTRASWCWLRDVVSVTAFADVGSDGSAGYNYASYVGGVRPVGGIC
;
A
#
# COMPACT_ATOMS: atom_id res chain seq x y z
N MET A 1 -46.55 -11.43 40.67
CA MET A 1 -46.06 -12.33 39.58
C MET A 1 -44.71 -12.86 40.04
N ALA A 2 -44.53 -14.17 40.05
CA ALA A 2 -43.25 -14.80 40.42
C ALA A 2 -42.18 -14.42 39.38
N ASN A 3 -41.01 -14.03 39.84
CA ASN A 3 -39.84 -13.85 38.93
C ASN A 3 -39.39 -15.22 38.39
N VAL A 4 -39.66 -15.46 37.12
CA VAL A 4 -39.17 -16.68 36.44
C VAL A 4 -37.73 -16.38 35.95
N PRO A 5 -36.72 -17.17 36.37
CA PRO A 5 -35.38 -16.96 35.87
C PRO A 5 -35.30 -17.15 34.35
N ILE A 6 -34.49 -16.34 33.69
CA ILE A 6 -34.32 -16.39 32.22
C ILE A 6 -33.91 -17.83 31.75
N THR A 7 -33.12 -18.52 32.57
CA THR A 7 -32.67 -19.90 32.33
C THR A 7 -33.78 -20.95 32.34
N SER A 8 -34.97 -20.64 32.86
CA SER A 8 -36.13 -21.52 32.91
C SER A 8 -37.17 -21.25 31.79
N LEU A 9 -36.88 -20.29 30.89
CA LEU A 9 -37.72 -20.05 29.72
C LEU A 9 -37.48 -21.13 28.66
N PRO A 10 -38.55 -21.57 27.92
CA PRO A 10 -38.36 -22.48 26.80
C PRO A 10 -37.40 -21.89 25.75
N GLN A 11 -36.50 -22.72 25.23
CA GLN A 11 -35.68 -22.34 24.11
C GLN A 11 -36.55 -22.16 22.85
N ALA A 12 -36.37 -21.01 22.17
CA ALA A 12 -36.99 -20.76 20.87
C ALA A 12 -36.41 -21.73 19.84
N SER A 13 -37.24 -22.39 19.05
CA SER A 13 -36.80 -23.27 17.95
C SER A 13 -36.34 -22.45 16.72
N THR A 14 -36.81 -21.23 16.60
CA THR A 14 -36.44 -20.26 15.53
C THR A 14 -36.42 -18.86 16.14
N VAL A 15 -35.53 -18.02 15.67
CA VAL A 15 -35.39 -16.62 16.10
C VAL A 15 -35.56 -15.70 14.87
N ALA A 16 -36.50 -14.78 14.93
CA ALA A 16 -36.75 -13.79 13.91
C ALA A 16 -36.16 -12.42 14.32
N LYS A 17 -35.84 -11.57 13.33
CA LYS A 17 -35.31 -10.21 13.57
C LYS A 17 -36.26 -9.34 14.40
N THR A 18 -37.56 -9.64 14.39
CA THR A 18 -38.62 -8.95 15.13
C THR A 18 -38.79 -9.46 16.55
N ASP A 19 -38.18 -10.58 16.91
CA ASP A 19 -38.30 -11.13 18.27
C ASP A 19 -37.69 -10.16 19.29
N GLN A 20 -38.35 -10.08 20.44
CA GLN A 20 -37.90 -9.21 21.50
C GLN A 20 -36.96 -9.96 22.47
N LEU A 21 -35.83 -9.35 22.76
CA LEU A 21 -34.91 -9.80 23.78
C LEU A 21 -35.09 -8.95 25.04
N ILE A 22 -35.00 -9.60 26.18
CA ILE A 22 -34.96 -8.92 27.49
C ILE A 22 -33.51 -8.75 27.87
N LEU A 23 -33.06 -7.49 27.92
CA LEU A 23 -31.73 -7.13 28.37
C LEU A 23 -31.77 -6.75 29.84
N GLN A 24 -30.99 -7.45 30.66
CA GLN A 24 -30.91 -7.21 32.09
C GLN A 24 -29.59 -6.49 32.41
N GLY A 25 -29.69 -5.23 32.78
CA GLY A 25 -28.59 -4.37 33.25
C GLY A 25 -29.00 -3.68 34.56
N SER A 26 -28.65 -2.42 34.74
CA SER A 26 -29.14 -1.58 35.84
C SER A 26 -30.66 -1.35 35.78
N SER A 27 -31.27 -1.53 34.63
CA SER A 27 -32.73 -1.59 34.44
C SER A 27 -33.04 -2.65 33.39
N THR A 28 -34.22 -3.33 33.53
CA THR A 28 -34.68 -4.32 32.55
C THR A 28 -35.24 -3.58 31.32
N GLN A 29 -34.70 -3.84 30.16
CA GLN A 29 -35.13 -3.22 28.89
C GLN A 29 -35.51 -4.28 27.87
N ARG A 30 -36.43 -3.94 26.97
CA ARG A 30 -36.76 -4.75 25.80
C ARG A 30 -36.08 -4.18 24.57
N ALA A 31 -35.45 -5.04 23.79
CA ALA A 31 -34.95 -4.67 22.49
C ALA A 31 -35.35 -5.74 21.48
N THR A 32 -35.64 -5.37 20.25
CA THR A 32 -35.79 -6.35 19.16
C THR A 32 -34.43 -6.93 18.83
N LEU A 33 -34.40 -8.19 18.36
CA LEU A 33 -33.19 -8.81 17.86
C LEU A 33 -32.54 -7.93 16.77
N ALA A 34 -33.34 -7.36 15.87
CA ALA A 34 -32.87 -6.45 14.84
C ALA A 34 -32.11 -5.24 15.43
N LYS A 35 -32.61 -4.66 16.51
CA LYS A 35 -31.93 -3.52 17.18
C LYS A 35 -30.64 -3.97 17.85
N VAL A 36 -30.64 -5.11 18.55
CA VAL A 36 -29.44 -5.64 19.20
C VAL A 36 -28.36 -5.97 18.16
N LEU A 37 -28.74 -6.61 17.06
CA LEU A 37 -27.82 -6.92 15.97
C LEU A 37 -27.27 -5.63 15.31
N SER A 38 -28.13 -4.61 15.14
CA SER A 38 -27.72 -3.29 14.63
C SER A 38 -26.74 -2.60 15.58
N ASP A 39 -27.08 -2.54 16.89
CA ASP A 39 -26.25 -1.88 17.89
C ASP A 39 -24.88 -2.62 18.07
N LEU A 40 -24.85 -3.92 17.85
CA LEU A 40 -23.65 -4.74 17.81
C LEU A 40 -22.96 -4.74 16.44
N SER A 41 -23.48 -3.98 15.47
CA SER A 41 -22.95 -3.93 14.11
C SER A 41 -22.91 -5.29 13.37
N ILE A 42 -23.78 -6.23 13.74
CA ILE A 42 -23.83 -7.61 13.20
C ILE A 42 -24.79 -7.72 11.98
N VAL A 43 -25.61 -6.70 11.73
CA VAL A 43 -26.68 -6.77 10.72
C VAL A 43 -26.22 -6.40 9.31
N ASN A 44 -25.14 -5.65 9.17
CA ASN A 44 -24.53 -5.36 7.88
C ASN A 44 -23.47 -6.40 7.55
N PRO A 45 -23.59 -7.16 6.45
CA PRO A 45 -22.57 -8.14 6.06
C PRO A 45 -21.15 -7.56 5.97
N ASP A 46 -21.02 -6.32 5.47
CA ASP A 46 -19.72 -5.64 5.40
C ASP A 46 -19.19 -5.29 6.79
N MET A 47 -20.07 -4.84 7.69
CA MET A 47 -19.70 -4.58 9.09
C MET A 47 -19.39 -5.87 9.84
N ALA A 48 -20.08 -6.97 9.54
CA ALA A 48 -19.75 -8.29 10.11
C ALA A 48 -18.34 -8.72 9.69
N GLN A 49 -17.99 -8.55 8.42
CA GLN A 49 -16.65 -8.85 7.90
C GLN A 49 -15.58 -7.99 8.59
N ASP A 50 -15.78 -6.69 8.67
CA ASP A 50 -14.86 -5.77 9.36
C ASP A 50 -14.68 -6.16 10.84
N THR A 51 -15.77 -6.51 11.53
CA THR A 51 -15.71 -6.93 12.93
C THR A 51 -14.93 -8.24 13.07
N MET A 52 -15.16 -9.19 12.18
CA MET A 52 -14.40 -10.47 12.18
C MET A 52 -12.92 -10.22 11.93
N LEU A 53 -12.57 -9.37 10.95
CA LEU A 53 -11.16 -9.04 10.68
C LEU A 53 -10.48 -8.39 11.89
N ARG A 54 -11.15 -7.48 12.60
CA ARG A 54 -10.60 -6.87 13.83
C ARG A 54 -10.33 -7.90 14.94
N ILE A 55 -11.14 -8.94 15.04
CA ILE A 55 -10.99 -9.99 16.06
C ILE A 55 -9.91 -11.00 15.64
N MET A 56 -9.88 -11.37 14.37
CA MET A 56 -9.04 -12.47 13.86
C MET A 56 -7.64 -12.01 13.46
N VAL A 57 -7.47 -10.76 13.00
CA VAL A 57 -6.19 -10.24 12.55
C VAL A 57 -5.51 -9.47 13.68
N PRO A 58 -4.43 -10.01 14.26
CA PRO A 58 -3.70 -9.29 15.30
C PRO A 58 -3.07 -8.02 14.75
N ASN A 59 -2.93 -7.02 15.61
CA ASN A 59 -2.28 -5.75 15.27
C ASN A 59 -0.82 -5.98 14.80
N GLY A 60 -0.37 -5.11 13.92
CA GLY A 60 1.01 -5.08 13.43
C GLY A 60 1.16 -5.49 11.97
N ALA A 61 2.24 -5.01 11.36
CA ALA A 61 2.51 -5.13 9.93
C ALA A 61 2.50 -6.58 9.42
N GLY A 62 2.97 -7.54 10.20
CA GLY A 62 3.05 -8.94 9.78
C GLY A 62 1.70 -9.54 9.39
N ALA A 63 0.69 -9.39 10.26
CA ALA A 63 -0.65 -9.91 10.01
C ALA A 63 -1.38 -9.09 8.92
N HIS A 64 -1.23 -7.76 8.95
CA HIS A 64 -1.86 -6.87 7.97
C HIS A 64 -1.28 -7.05 6.56
N ASN A 65 0.00 -7.38 6.42
CA ASN A 65 0.64 -7.74 5.14
C ASN A 65 0.22 -9.13 4.60
N ALA A 66 -0.56 -9.88 5.35
CA ALA A 66 -1.11 -11.17 4.95
C ALA A 66 -2.63 -11.13 4.71
N THR A 67 -3.27 -9.96 4.87
CA THR A 67 -4.73 -9.83 4.82
C THR A 67 -5.16 -8.81 3.78
N PHE A 68 -5.91 -9.25 2.76
CA PHE A 68 -6.49 -8.38 1.74
C PHE A 68 -7.96 -8.10 2.04
N ARG A 69 -8.41 -6.83 1.86
CA ARG A 69 -9.82 -6.43 2.00
C ARG A 69 -10.33 -5.64 0.81
N GLY A 70 -9.67 -4.55 0.41
CA GLY A 70 -10.07 -3.73 -0.73
C GLY A 70 -11.20 -2.74 -0.47
N LYS A 71 -11.32 -2.21 0.74
CA LYS A 71 -12.38 -1.29 1.17
C LYS A 71 -12.01 0.17 0.89
N ASN A 72 -13.01 0.98 0.51
CA ASN A 72 -12.87 2.44 0.47
C ASN A 72 -12.83 3.01 1.89
N LEU A 73 -11.73 3.67 2.24
CA LEU A 73 -11.47 4.29 3.54
C LEU A 73 -12.00 5.74 3.64
N GLY A 74 -12.51 6.28 2.53
CA GLY A 74 -13.05 7.64 2.46
C GLY A 74 -12.22 8.60 1.62
N GLY A 75 -12.61 9.88 1.67
CA GLY A 75 -12.03 10.97 0.88
C GLY A 75 -10.87 11.71 1.54
N SER A 76 -10.38 11.23 2.69
CA SER A 76 -9.23 11.82 3.40
C SER A 76 -8.65 10.85 4.40
N LEU A 77 -7.36 11.04 4.75
CA LEU A 77 -6.76 10.38 5.90
C LEU A 77 -7.35 10.99 7.18
N THR A 78 -8.04 10.19 7.99
CA THR A 78 -8.59 10.65 9.26
C THR A 78 -7.54 10.64 10.36
N SER A 79 -7.71 11.47 11.40
CA SER A 79 -6.81 11.47 12.56
C SER A 79 -6.75 10.11 13.27
N ALA A 80 -7.86 9.36 13.28
CA ALA A 80 -7.88 8.01 13.84
C ALA A 80 -7.03 7.03 13.01
N GLN A 81 -7.12 7.07 11.69
CA GLN A 81 -6.28 6.25 10.80
C GLN A 81 -4.80 6.64 10.94
N ALA A 82 -4.47 7.93 10.95
CA ALA A 82 -3.10 8.40 11.15
C ALA A 82 -2.53 7.92 12.49
N ALA A 83 -3.32 7.96 13.56
CA ALA A 83 -2.92 7.45 14.88
C ALA A 83 -2.64 5.94 14.86
N GLN A 84 -3.45 5.13 14.16
CA GLN A 84 -3.23 3.70 14.01
C GLN A 84 -1.97 3.38 13.18
N ILE A 85 -1.69 4.17 12.16
CA ILE A 85 -0.46 4.06 11.36
C ILE A 85 0.74 4.39 12.24
N SER A 86 0.74 5.54 12.89
CA SER A 86 1.86 5.99 13.74
C SER A 86 2.14 5.04 14.90
N ALA A 87 1.10 4.40 15.46
CA ALA A 87 1.25 3.39 16.51
C ALA A 87 1.74 2.02 16.01
N GLY A 88 1.77 1.78 14.69
CA GLY A 88 2.10 0.48 14.12
C GLY A 88 1.06 -0.62 14.39
N THR A 89 -0.13 -0.24 14.84
CA THR A 89 -1.22 -1.18 15.10
C THR A 89 -2.03 -1.50 13.87
N PHE A 90 -2.19 -0.51 12.97
CA PHE A 90 -2.90 -0.59 11.69
C PHE A 90 -4.36 -1.07 11.79
N GLN A 91 -4.95 -0.97 12.96
CA GLN A 91 -6.32 -1.43 13.19
C GLN A 91 -7.26 -0.83 12.13
N ASP A 92 -8.10 -1.68 11.51
CA ASP A 92 -9.00 -1.32 10.40
C ASP A 92 -8.35 -0.83 9.11
N LEU A 93 -7.08 -1.14 8.89
CA LEU A 93 -6.37 -0.91 7.64
C LEU A 93 -5.85 -2.25 7.12
N TYR A 94 -6.12 -2.60 5.87
CA TYR A 94 -5.71 -3.88 5.28
C TYR A 94 -5.19 -3.67 3.86
N LEU A 95 -4.50 -4.64 3.30
CA LEU A 95 -4.02 -4.56 1.92
C LEU A 95 -5.17 -4.36 0.94
N GLY A 96 -4.94 -3.52 -0.05
CA GLY A 96 -5.93 -3.18 -1.07
C GLY A 96 -7.00 -2.18 -0.62
N ASP A 97 -7.11 -1.87 0.69
CA ASP A 97 -7.91 -0.73 1.12
C ASP A 97 -7.37 0.54 0.46
N TYR A 98 -8.25 1.49 0.21
CA TYR A 98 -7.86 2.70 -0.51
C TYR A 98 -8.56 3.95 -0.03
N TRP A 99 -7.87 5.05 -0.10
CA TRP A 99 -8.46 6.39 0.00
C TRP A 99 -8.79 6.91 -1.40
N SER A 100 -9.98 7.51 -1.56
CA SER A 100 -10.40 8.15 -2.82
C SER A 100 -10.30 9.66 -2.66
N ILE A 101 -9.14 10.24 -2.96
CA ILE A 101 -8.83 11.65 -2.73
C ILE A 101 -8.53 12.34 -4.05
N GLY A 102 -9.20 13.46 -4.34
CA GLY A 102 -8.99 14.23 -5.55
C GLY A 102 -9.20 13.44 -6.86
N GLY A 103 -10.09 12.45 -6.84
CA GLY A 103 -10.36 11.57 -7.98
C GLY A 103 -9.35 10.44 -8.18
N VAL A 104 -8.38 10.29 -7.28
CA VAL A 104 -7.37 9.21 -7.29
C VAL A 104 -7.64 8.23 -6.16
N ASN A 105 -7.64 6.94 -6.47
CA ASN A 105 -7.66 5.87 -5.48
C ASN A 105 -6.23 5.49 -5.12
N TYR A 106 -5.85 5.71 -3.86
CA TYR A 106 -4.54 5.37 -3.31
C TYR A 106 -4.65 4.07 -2.51
N LEU A 107 -4.15 2.97 -3.08
CA LEU A 107 -4.21 1.63 -2.50
C LEU A 107 -3.14 1.46 -1.42
N ILE A 108 -3.48 0.82 -0.30
CA ILE A 108 -2.50 0.33 0.65
C ILE A 108 -1.80 -0.89 0.02
N ALA A 109 -0.51 -0.71 -0.28
CA ALA A 109 0.31 -1.72 -0.93
C ALA A 109 1.17 -2.54 0.04
N GLY A 110 1.37 -2.04 1.25
CA GLY A 110 2.12 -2.73 2.31
C GLY A 110 2.13 -1.94 3.61
N PHE A 111 2.46 -2.63 4.68
CA PHE A 111 2.62 -2.06 6.03
C PHE A 111 4.08 -2.18 6.43
N ASP A 112 4.67 -1.10 6.94
CA ASP A 112 6.06 -1.04 7.42
C ASP A 112 7.10 -1.53 6.39
N TYR A 113 6.85 -1.29 5.10
CA TYR A 113 7.66 -1.82 4.02
C TYR A 113 9.13 -1.37 4.11
N TRP A 114 9.37 -0.15 4.55
CA TRP A 114 10.70 0.44 4.74
C TRP A 114 11.17 0.48 6.21
N LEU A 115 10.40 -0.07 7.15
CA LEU A 115 10.76 -0.01 8.57
C LEU A 115 12.10 -0.73 8.80
N ASN A 116 12.98 -0.11 9.56
CA ASN A 116 14.34 -0.58 9.88
C ASN A 116 15.25 -0.76 8.65
N THR A 117 14.97 -0.10 7.53
CA THR A 117 15.82 -0.11 6.34
C THR A 117 16.50 1.24 6.14
N GLY A 118 17.59 1.26 5.36
CA GLY A 118 18.37 2.45 5.06
C GLY A 118 19.72 2.46 5.75
N ASP A 119 20.62 3.33 5.29
CA ASP A 119 21.90 3.65 5.98
C ASP A 119 21.62 4.39 7.30
N THR A 120 20.54 5.16 7.33
CA THR A 120 19.89 5.63 8.54
C THR A 120 18.54 4.94 8.61
N PRO A 121 18.33 4.01 9.56
CA PRO A 121 17.12 3.20 9.60
C PRO A 121 15.85 4.03 9.74
N CYS A 122 14.85 3.72 8.92
CA CYS A 122 13.51 4.25 9.06
C CYS A 122 12.86 3.68 10.33
N THR A 123 12.54 4.54 11.29
CA THR A 123 11.93 4.13 12.58
C THR A 123 10.44 4.44 12.67
N LYS A 124 9.86 5.11 11.67
CA LYS A 124 8.45 5.46 11.65
C LYS A 124 7.60 4.34 11.08
N HIS A 125 6.57 3.95 11.80
CA HIS A 125 5.53 3.09 11.24
C HIS A 125 4.81 3.80 10.09
N HIS A 126 4.43 3.06 9.06
CA HIS A 126 3.84 3.63 7.86
C HIS A 126 3.06 2.59 7.04
N VAL A 127 2.22 3.10 6.16
CA VAL A 127 1.64 2.32 5.06
C VAL A 127 2.30 2.74 3.75
N ALA A 128 2.70 1.78 2.93
CA ALA A 128 3.09 2.04 1.55
C ALA A 128 1.82 2.21 0.72
N VAL A 129 1.71 3.31 -0.03
CA VAL A 129 0.58 3.59 -0.90
C VAL A 129 1.02 3.68 -2.36
N ILE A 130 0.15 3.23 -3.25
CA ILE A 130 0.32 3.35 -4.70
C ILE A 130 -1.01 3.77 -5.33
N PRO A 131 -1.03 4.72 -6.30
CA PRO A 131 -2.25 5.02 -7.02
C PRO A 131 -2.75 3.79 -7.79
N GLN A 132 -4.06 3.60 -7.88
CA GLN A 132 -4.64 2.49 -8.65
C GLN A 132 -4.28 2.58 -10.13
N ASN A 133 -4.31 3.79 -10.69
CA ASN A 133 -3.88 4.09 -12.06
C ASN A 133 -2.66 5.01 -12.05
N HIS A 134 -1.97 5.15 -13.17
CA HIS A 134 -0.93 6.18 -13.30
C HIS A 134 -1.54 7.59 -13.14
N LEU A 135 -0.77 8.51 -12.57
CA LEU A 135 -1.22 9.88 -12.32
C LEU A 135 -1.16 10.74 -13.59
N TYR A 136 -0.14 10.54 -14.38
CA TYR A 136 0.13 11.20 -15.66
C TYR A 136 1.10 10.36 -16.49
N THR A 137 1.47 10.84 -17.67
CA THR A 137 2.48 10.21 -18.53
C THR A 137 3.66 11.13 -18.73
N ALA A 138 4.89 10.57 -18.73
CA ALA A 138 6.12 11.32 -18.98
C ALA A 138 7.23 10.38 -19.48
N ALA A 139 8.30 10.95 -20.04
CA ALA A 139 9.52 10.22 -20.36
C ALA A 139 10.47 10.17 -19.16
N MET A 140 11.35 9.18 -19.13
CA MET A 140 12.43 9.13 -18.12
C MET A 140 13.50 10.20 -18.39
N ASN A 141 13.83 10.43 -19.67
CA ASN A 141 14.75 11.43 -20.16
C ASN A 141 14.30 11.97 -21.54
N GLU A 142 14.81 13.11 -21.96
CA GLU A 142 14.52 13.68 -23.29
C GLU A 142 15.12 12.84 -24.43
N THR A 143 16.22 12.14 -24.16
CA THR A 143 16.92 11.29 -25.12
C THR A 143 17.07 9.87 -24.57
N ASN A 144 17.41 8.92 -25.45
CA ASN A 144 17.62 7.52 -25.08
C ASN A 144 18.96 7.34 -24.35
N THR A 145 19.04 7.82 -23.11
CA THR A 145 20.19 7.68 -22.23
C THR A 145 19.74 7.30 -20.83
N THR A 146 20.54 6.51 -20.14
CA THR A 146 20.38 6.19 -18.73
C THR A 146 21.61 6.66 -17.94
N GLU A 147 22.36 7.64 -18.48
CA GLU A 147 23.52 8.21 -17.80
C GLU A 147 23.16 8.73 -16.41
N GLY A 148 23.95 8.36 -15.40
CA GLY A 148 23.67 8.66 -14.00
C GLY A 148 22.56 7.81 -13.39
N GLY A 149 22.02 6.84 -14.13
CA GLY A 149 20.98 5.91 -13.68
C GLY A 149 19.65 6.58 -13.36
N TYR A 150 18.86 5.96 -12.48
CA TYR A 150 17.57 6.53 -12.07
C TYR A 150 17.73 7.89 -11.37
N ALA A 151 18.67 8.01 -10.43
CA ALA A 151 18.93 9.26 -9.71
C ALA A 151 19.46 10.38 -10.63
N GLY A 152 20.09 10.03 -11.78
CA GLY A 152 20.52 10.95 -12.82
C GLY A 152 19.43 11.37 -13.81
N SER A 153 18.32 10.65 -13.85
CA SER A 153 17.24 10.87 -14.83
C SER A 153 16.49 12.18 -14.59
N GLN A 154 15.89 12.72 -15.67
CA GLN A 154 14.98 13.86 -15.59
C GLN A 154 13.72 13.49 -14.79
N MET A 155 13.26 12.25 -14.89
CA MET A 155 12.13 11.74 -14.10
C MET A 155 12.38 11.91 -12.59
N TYR A 156 13.53 11.47 -12.09
CA TYR A 156 13.87 11.60 -10.67
C TYR A 156 14.05 13.05 -10.25
N LYS A 157 14.73 13.87 -11.06
CA LYS A 157 15.08 15.26 -10.71
C LYS A 157 13.88 16.19 -10.71
N THR A 158 12.99 16.07 -11.68
CA THR A 158 11.87 17.00 -11.90
C THR A 158 10.57 16.29 -12.32
N GLY A 159 10.65 15.16 -13.01
CA GLY A 159 9.48 14.47 -13.55
C GLY A 159 8.52 14.00 -12.46
N LEU A 160 9.02 13.67 -11.26
CA LEU A 160 8.20 13.26 -10.11
C LEU A 160 7.62 14.43 -9.29
N ASP A 161 7.94 15.66 -9.58
CA ASP A 161 7.47 16.80 -8.76
C ASP A 161 5.94 16.89 -8.75
N GLN A 162 5.28 16.65 -9.89
CA GLN A 162 3.82 16.58 -9.97
C GLN A 162 3.27 15.45 -9.09
N ALA A 163 3.89 14.28 -9.08
CA ALA A 163 3.47 13.15 -8.25
C ALA A 163 3.67 13.46 -6.74
N LYS A 164 4.82 14.04 -6.39
CA LYS A 164 5.11 14.49 -5.01
C LYS A 164 4.07 15.50 -4.54
N GLN A 165 3.75 16.49 -5.37
CA GLN A 165 2.72 17.48 -5.06
C GLN A 165 1.34 16.84 -4.92
N THR A 166 0.97 15.91 -5.80
CA THR A 166 -0.33 15.22 -5.78
C THR A 166 -0.53 14.41 -4.49
N LEU A 167 0.48 13.62 -4.08
CA LEU A 167 0.39 12.86 -2.84
C LEU A 167 0.45 13.78 -1.59
N THR A 168 1.27 14.83 -1.65
CA THR A 168 1.34 15.83 -0.56
C THR A 168 0.01 16.54 -0.36
N ASN A 169 -0.68 16.90 -1.43
CA ASN A 169 -2.01 17.50 -1.36
C ASN A 169 -3.06 16.50 -0.84
N ALA A 170 -2.93 15.23 -1.18
CA ALA A 170 -3.87 14.19 -0.76
C ALA A 170 -3.76 13.87 0.74
N PHE A 171 -2.55 13.73 1.26
CA PHE A 171 -2.31 13.23 2.62
C PHE A 171 -1.78 14.28 3.61
N GLY A 172 -1.32 15.43 3.11
CA GLY A 172 -0.63 16.44 3.90
C GLY A 172 0.87 16.16 4.03
N ALA A 173 1.68 17.22 3.97
CA ALA A 173 3.15 17.11 3.99
C ALA A 173 3.68 16.42 5.27
N ALA A 174 3.00 16.59 6.41
CA ALA A 174 3.39 16.00 7.68
C ALA A 174 3.27 14.45 7.70
N HIS A 175 2.44 13.89 6.83
CA HIS A 175 2.22 12.45 6.72
C HIS A 175 3.04 11.78 5.63
N ILE A 176 3.78 12.54 4.82
CA ILE A 176 4.66 11.93 3.81
C ILE A 176 5.93 11.43 4.47
N LEU A 177 6.15 10.12 4.38
CA LEU A 177 7.36 9.49 4.93
C LEU A 177 8.60 9.92 4.13
N ASN A 178 9.57 10.51 4.81
CA ASN A 178 10.92 10.62 4.30
C ASN A 178 11.75 9.45 4.81
N ARG A 179 12.46 8.79 3.92
CA ARG A 179 13.26 7.60 4.20
C ARG A 179 14.54 7.59 3.38
N ARG A 180 15.48 6.76 3.78
CA ARG A 180 16.71 6.53 3.02
C ARG A 180 16.53 5.34 2.08
N GLU A 181 16.77 5.55 0.78
CA GLU A 181 16.78 4.47 -0.21
C GLU A 181 18.13 4.37 -0.92
N CYS A 182 18.60 3.15 -1.14
CA CYS A 182 19.76 2.88 -1.97
C CYS A 182 19.31 2.77 -3.43
N LEU A 183 19.69 3.75 -4.23
CA LEU A 183 19.35 3.81 -5.66
C LEU A 183 20.58 3.45 -6.49
N ALA A 184 20.43 2.51 -7.42
CA ALA A 184 21.46 2.17 -8.40
C ALA A 184 21.61 3.31 -9.41
N ASN A 185 22.85 3.70 -9.72
CA ASN A 185 23.10 4.85 -10.61
C ASN A 185 23.02 4.49 -12.09
N SER A 186 23.58 3.36 -12.50
CA SER A 186 23.58 2.95 -13.90
C SER A 186 23.92 1.47 -14.04
N VAL A 187 24.02 0.97 -15.28
CA VAL A 187 24.44 -0.39 -15.60
C VAL A 187 25.78 -0.36 -16.32
N SER A 188 26.73 -1.14 -15.85
CA SER A 188 28.01 -1.38 -16.52
C SER A 188 28.27 -2.88 -16.61
N ASN A 189 28.59 -3.37 -17.80
CA ASN A 189 28.83 -4.80 -18.05
C ASN A 189 27.72 -5.73 -17.54
N GLY A 190 26.44 -5.32 -17.72
CA GLY A 190 25.30 -6.08 -17.27
C GLY A 190 25.07 -6.08 -15.75
N LYS A 191 25.78 -5.24 -15.00
CA LYS A 191 25.62 -5.12 -13.53
C LYS A 191 25.38 -3.69 -13.12
N PRO A 192 24.66 -3.46 -12.01
CA PRO A 192 24.57 -2.13 -11.41
C PRO A 192 25.97 -1.57 -11.12
N SER A 193 26.23 -0.36 -11.61
CA SER A 193 27.50 0.32 -11.43
C SER A 193 27.33 1.55 -10.55
N GLY A 194 27.88 1.45 -9.36
CA GLY A 194 27.66 2.50 -8.38
C GLY A 194 26.26 2.46 -7.81
N GLY A 195 26.06 3.21 -6.78
CA GLY A 195 24.83 3.37 -6.06
C GLY A 195 25.07 4.36 -4.94
N GLY A 196 24.00 4.88 -4.39
CA GLY A 196 24.09 5.82 -3.29
C GLY A 196 22.82 5.81 -2.46
N TRP A 197 22.96 6.36 -1.28
CA TRP A 197 21.84 6.59 -0.39
C TRP A 197 21.25 7.97 -0.63
N PHE A 198 19.95 8.01 -0.83
CA PHE A 198 19.22 9.23 -1.12
C PHE A 198 18.05 9.38 -0.14
N ASP A 199 17.73 10.63 0.21
CA ASP A 199 16.48 10.96 0.86
C ASP A 199 15.34 10.80 -0.14
N SER A 200 14.39 9.96 0.17
CA SER A 200 13.31 9.58 -0.74
C SER A 200 11.96 9.71 -0.06
N THR A 201 11.00 10.28 -0.77
CA THR A 201 9.61 10.38 -0.33
C THR A 201 8.68 9.59 -1.25
N ILE A 202 8.55 10.05 -2.49
CA ILE A 202 7.70 9.49 -3.53
C ILE A 202 8.60 9.13 -4.71
N GLU A 203 8.60 7.86 -5.09
CA GLU A 203 9.50 7.31 -6.13
C GLU A 203 8.74 6.42 -7.11
N LEU A 204 9.33 6.14 -8.27
CA LEU A 204 8.87 5.03 -9.09
C LEU A 204 9.15 3.69 -8.35
N PRO A 205 8.25 2.70 -8.45
CA PRO A 205 8.52 1.38 -7.93
C PRO A 205 9.66 0.69 -8.69
N SER A 206 10.31 -0.30 -8.06
CA SER A 206 11.30 -1.15 -8.70
C SER A 206 10.68 -2.45 -9.22
N GLU A 207 11.41 -3.19 -10.06
CA GLU A 207 11.01 -4.54 -10.48
C GLU A 207 10.78 -5.45 -9.26
N ASN A 208 11.64 -5.38 -8.25
CA ASN A 208 11.44 -6.13 -7.02
C ASN A 208 10.13 -5.79 -6.30
N MET A 209 9.77 -4.52 -6.23
CA MET A 209 8.50 -4.10 -5.63
C MET A 209 7.31 -4.66 -6.41
N MET A 210 7.42 -4.77 -7.73
CA MET A 210 6.34 -5.26 -8.59
C MET A 210 6.28 -6.78 -8.68
N TYR A 211 7.42 -7.44 -8.88
CA TYR A 211 7.49 -8.86 -9.26
C TYR A 211 8.18 -9.75 -8.22
N GLY A 212 8.84 -9.16 -7.22
CA GLY A 212 9.60 -9.90 -6.21
C GLY A 212 11.02 -10.27 -6.64
N SER A 213 11.42 -9.93 -7.87
CA SER A 213 12.77 -10.14 -8.39
C SER A 213 13.10 -9.16 -9.51
N HIS A 214 14.38 -9.01 -9.81
CA HIS A 214 14.82 -8.38 -11.05
C HIS A 214 14.53 -9.32 -12.23
N LEU A 215 13.98 -8.79 -13.32
CA LEU A 215 13.64 -9.53 -14.52
C LEU A 215 14.48 -9.07 -15.72
N PHE A 216 14.54 -7.79 -15.97
CA PHE A 216 15.31 -7.18 -17.04
C PHE A 216 16.48 -6.35 -16.53
N ALA A 217 16.33 -5.68 -15.40
CA ALA A 217 17.47 -5.02 -14.78
C ALA A 217 18.42 -6.06 -14.18
N PRO A 218 19.74 -5.83 -14.26
CA PRO A 218 20.71 -6.72 -13.64
C PRO A 218 20.47 -6.84 -12.14
N ALA A 219 20.43 -8.07 -11.64
CA ALA A 219 20.38 -8.30 -10.20
C ALA A 219 21.62 -7.70 -9.53
N SER A 220 21.42 -7.00 -8.43
CA SER A 220 22.53 -6.57 -7.60
C SER A 220 23.14 -7.80 -6.91
N ASP A 221 24.39 -8.08 -7.18
CA ASP A 221 25.12 -9.21 -6.60
C ASP A 221 25.94 -8.82 -5.36
N GLY A 222 25.50 -7.82 -4.66
CA GLY A 222 26.06 -7.41 -3.37
C GLY A 222 27.17 -6.38 -3.42
N GLY A 223 27.62 -5.95 -4.61
CA GLY A 223 28.64 -4.91 -4.72
C GLY A 223 28.10 -3.50 -4.57
N THR A 224 26.89 -3.27 -5.01
CA THR A 224 26.29 -1.92 -5.13
C THR A 224 25.18 -1.68 -4.13
N ILE A 225 24.33 -2.68 -3.88
CA ILE A 225 23.23 -2.58 -2.92
C ILE A 225 23.58 -3.42 -1.69
N PRO A 226 23.56 -2.84 -0.49
CA PRO A 226 23.88 -3.55 0.74
C PRO A 226 23.01 -4.80 0.93
N GLN A 227 23.62 -5.90 1.37
CA GLN A 227 22.93 -7.19 1.52
C GLN A 227 21.77 -7.14 2.52
N ASN A 228 21.84 -6.27 3.51
CA ASN A 228 20.78 -6.08 4.51
C ASN A 228 19.68 -5.12 4.07
N TYR A 229 19.76 -4.53 2.86
CA TYR A 229 18.72 -3.67 2.34
C TYR A 229 17.58 -4.50 1.73
N THR A 230 16.63 -4.87 2.57
CA THR A 230 15.55 -5.84 2.24
C THR A 230 14.56 -5.34 1.21
N VAL A 231 14.37 -4.03 1.08
CA VAL A 231 13.46 -3.42 0.09
C VAL A 231 13.81 -3.81 -1.34
N CYS A 232 15.09 -3.97 -1.63
CA CYS A 232 15.52 -4.44 -2.97
C CYS A 232 15.25 -5.94 -3.20
N LYS A 233 14.69 -6.65 -2.25
CA LYS A 233 14.46 -8.10 -2.31
C LYS A 233 13.01 -8.50 -1.98
N ALA A 234 12.14 -7.53 -1.75
CA ALA A 234 10.78 -7.78 -1.30
C ALA A 234 9.75 -7.22 -2.28
N GLN A 235 8.83 -8.08 -2.72
CA GLN A 235 7.64 -7.66 -3.44
C GLN A 235 6.70 -6.90 -2.49
N LEU A 236 6.04 -5.86 -3.00
CA LEU A 236 4.96 -5.21 -2.24
C LEU A 236 3.87 -6.24 -1.91
N PRO A 237 3.48 -6.39 -0.64
CA PRO A 237 2.53 -7.41 -0.21
C PRO A 237 1.22 -7.42 -0.99
N LEU A 238 0.72 -6.25 -1.40
CA LEU A 238 -0.48 -6.14 -2.25
C LEU A 238 -0.34 -6.96 -3.54
N PHE A 239 0.76 -6.84 -4.23
CA PHE A 239 0.94 -7.51 -5.54
C PHE A 239 1.16 -9.01 -5.42
N ARG A 240 1.65 -9.46 -4.25
CA ARG A 240 1.75 -10.89 -3.94
C ARG A 240 0.36 -11.52 -3.70
N LEU A 241 -0.55 -10.81 -3.02
CA LEU A 241 -1.88 -11.32 -2.71
C LEU A 241 -2.92 -11.03 -3.79
N ALA A 242 -2.76 -9.91 -4.50
CA ALA A 242 -3.70 -9.42 -5.49
C ALA A 242 -2.95 -8.86 -6.72
N PRO A 243 -2.34 -9.75 -7.54
CA PRO A 243 -1.46 -9.36 -8.64
C PRO A 243 -2.14 -8.50 -9.72
N GLN A 244 -3.47 -8.54 -9.81
CA GLN A 244 -4.25 -7.67 -10.72
C GLN A 244 -4.08 -6.17 -10.43
N TYR A 245 -3.57 -5.80 -9.26
CA TYR A 245 -3.26 -4.42 -8.91
C TYR A 245 -1.83 -4.01 -9.28
N SER A 246 -0.99 -4.91 -9.78
CA SER A 246 0.39 -4.56 -10.17
C SER A 246 0.44 -3.69 -11.42
N PHE A 247 -0.56 -3.73 -12.28
CA PHE A 247 -0.60 -3.00 -13.55
C PHE A 247 -1.84 -2.12 -13.71
N THR A 248 -1.83 -1.27 -14.72
CA THR A 248 -2.98 -0.48 -15.15
C THR A 248 -3.32 -0.84 -16.59
N ARG A 249 -4.60 -1.09 -16.88
CA ARG A 249 -5.01 -1.43 -18.25
C ARG A 249 -4.96 -0.25 -19.23
N ALA A 250 -4.84 0.97 -18.70
CA ALA A 250 -4.85 2.19 -19.50
C ALA A 250 -3.53 2.45 -20.23
N SER A 251 -2.40 2.04 -19.65
CA SER A 251 -1.05 2.23 -20.21
C SER A 251 -0.04 1.38 -19.45
N TRP A 252 1.11 1.12 -20.07
CA TRP A 252 2.29 0.65 -19.38
C TRP A 252 2.86 1.75 -18.47
N CYS A 253 3.56 1.36 -17.42
CA CYS A 253 4.08 2.29 -16.40
C CYS A 253 5.58 2.09 -16.18
N TRP A 254 6.29 3.19 -15.98
CA TRP A 254 7.71 3.19 -15.66
C TRP A 254 8.03 2.54 -14.33
N LEU A 255 9.12 1.79 -14.31
CA LEU A 255 9.86 1.40 -13.12
C LEU A 255 11.20 2.15 -13.05
N ARG A 256 11.81 2.18 -11.86
CA ARG A 256 13.05 2.92 -11.65
C ARG A 256 14.32 2.20 -12.11
N ASP A 257 14.21 0.89 -12.43
CA ASP A 257 15.37 0.06 -12.69
C ASP A 257 15.95 0.32 -14.09
N VAL A 258 17.29 0.47 -14.14
CA VAL A 258 18.03 0.64 -15.39
C VAL A 258 18.28 -0.73 -16.00
N VAL A 259 17.86 -0.92 -17.25
CA VAL A 259 18.03 -2.17 -18.00
C VAL A 259 19.26 -2.14 -18.88
N SER A 260 19.50 -1.00 -19.54
CA SER A 260 20.61 -0.81 -20.46
C SER A 260 21.05 0.65 -20.48
N VAL A 261 22.02 0.98 -21.31
CA VAL A 261 22.48 2.39 -21.51
C VAL A 261 21.42 3.30 -22.13
N THR A 262 20.29 2.75 -22.60
CA THR A 262 19.22 3.50 -23.27
C THR A 262 17.83 3.26 -22.70
N ALA A 263 17.65 2.26 -21.82
CA ALA A 263 16.32 1.79 -21.42
C ALA A 263 16.16 1.60 -19.91
N PHE A 264 14.95 1.88 -19.43
CA PHE A 264 14.48 1.56 -18.09
C PHE A 264 13.41 0.46 -18.14
N ALA A 265 13.26 -0.28 -17.05
CA ALA A 265 12.20 -1.27 -16.87
C ALA A 265 10.82 -0.62 -16.83
N ASP A 266 9.80 -1.39 -17.19
CA ASP A 266 8.39 -1.00 -17.11
C ASP A 266 7.48 -2.19 -16.74
N VAL A 267 6.24 -1.87 -16.44
CA VAL A 267 5.13 -2.81 -16.30
C VAL A 267 4.18 -2.60 -17.46
N GLY A 268 3.97 -3.62 -18.27
CA GLY A 268 3.01 -3.61 -19.38
C GLY A 268 1.56 -3.40 -18.89
N SER A 269 0.69 -2.95 -19.79
CA SER A 269 -0.74 -2.77 -19.50
C SER A 269 -1.48 -4.09 -19.23
N ASP A 270 -0.84 -5.21 -19.46
CA ASP A 270 -1.31 -6.57 -19.19
C ASP A 270 -0.65 -7.20 -17.94
N GLY A 271 0.28 -6.46 -17.30
CA GLY A 271 1.05 -6.92 -16.14
C GLY A 271 2.36 -7.61 -16.49
N SER A 272 2.71 -7.75 -17.78
CA SER A 272 4.00 -8.27 -18.20
C SER A 272 5.14 -7.34 -17.78
N ALA A 273 6.29 -7.90 -17.45
CA ALA A 273 7.51 -7.13 -17.29
C ALA A 273 8.04 -6.74 -18.67
N GLY A 274 8.55 -5.52 -18.78
CA GLY A 274 9.11 -4.98 -20.01
C GLY A 274 10.20 -3.95 -19.76
N TYR A 275 10.68 -3.36 -20.82
CA TYR A 275 11.55 -2.20 -20.78
C TYR A 275 11.33 -1.34 -22.03
N ASN A 276 11.52 -0.05 -21.88
CA ASN A 276 11.39 0.90 -22.97
C ASN A 276 12.54 1.91 -22.99
N TYR A 277 12.75 2.52 -24.15
CA TYR A 277 13.73 3.59 -24.32
C TYR A 277 13.38 4.79 -23.43
N ALA A 278 14.39 5.38 -22.82
CA ALA A 278 14.23 6.44 -21.83
C ALA A 278 13.44 7.68 -22.33
N SER A 279 13.43 7.94 -23.64
CA SER A 279 12.67 9.04 -24.26
C SER A 279 11.21 8.71 -24.57
N TYR A 280 10.78 7.48 -24.38
CA TYR A 280 9.37 7.10 -24.58
C TYR A 280 8.50 7.63 -23.46
N VAL A 281 7.24 7.91 -23.80
CA VAL A 281 6.28 8.45 -22.83
C VAL A 281 5.49 7.28 -22.22
N GLY A 282 5.67 7.06 -20.95
CA GLY A 282 4.99 6.00 -20.18
C GLY A 282 4.26 6.53 -18.97
N GLY A 283 3.42 5.72 -18.36
CA GLY A 283 2.66 6.06 -17.18
C GLY A 283 3.58 6.28 -15.96
N VAL A 284 3.31 7.33 -15.20
CA VAL A 284 3.97 7.63 -13.91
C VAL A 284 3.03 7.17 -12.79
N ARG A 285 3.36 6.04 -12.18
CA ARG A 285 2.61 5.42 -11.09
C ARG A 285 3.51 5.25 -9.87
N PRO A 286 3.65 6.30 -9.05
CA PRO A 286 4.64 6.32 -7.98
C PRO A 286 4.19 5.53 -6.76
N VAL A 287 5.15 5.19 -5.90
CA VAL A 287 4.94 4.61 -4.57
C VAL A 287 5.50 5.55 -3.50
N GLY A 288 4.80 5.68 -2.38
CA GLY A 288 5.23 6.48 -1.25
C GLY A 288 4.79 5.90 0.08
N GLY A 289 5.37 6.36 1.18
CA GLY A 289 4.97 6.02 2.53
C GLY A 289 4.09 7.11 3.15
N ILE A 290 3.07 6.70 3.90
CA ILE A 290 2.22 7.58 4.73
C ILE A 290 2.41 7.16 6.18
N CYS A 291 2.80 8.13 7.07
CA CYS A 291 3.12 7.90 8.49
C CYS A 291 2.39 8.87 9.43
#